data_139c00a6f2b8ab801b7f5d9c7c91355f
#
_entry.id   139c00a6f2b8ab801b7f5d9c7c91355f
#
_cell.length_a   1.000
_cell.length_b   1.000
_cell.length_c   1.000
_cell.angle_alpha   90.00
_cell.angle_beta   90.00
_cell.angle_gamma   90.00
#
_symmetry.space_group_name_H-M   'P 1'
#
loop_
_entity.id
_entity.type
_entity.pdbx_description
1 polymer ?
#
loop_
_entity_poly.entity_id
_entity_poly.type
_entity_poly.pdbx_seq_one_letter_code
_entity_poly.pdbx_strand_id
1 'polypeptide(L)'
;AGLFIVSDDEEAALGLPAGEYDLPLIIQDRAFDSQNQIVYSVNEMNQMIGFLGDTILVNGAPNAAMDVKASAYRLRLLNGSNSRIYKLAWQDGTPLTVIATDGGLLEAPVTRETLTLAPGERVELWADFSGQTGSEMRLVSLPFSGFSSIGGGMMGGGMMGGGSSLPNGAPLDIVSLNIGEKGADVLPLPTRLSTIERHRVEEAVNQNNPRSFTLAMQGMVHTINDRVFEMDAVAQDEIVRLGDLEIWEFANLEGGGGGGGMMTMDMEMPHPMHIHGVQFQVLSRQPPRGNDSVYQDLSAGFVDDGWKDTVLVMPGEKVQVLVRFENYAGTFLYHCHNLEHEDAGMMRNYKVQG
;
A
#
# COMPACT_ATOMS: atom_id res chain seq x y z
N ALA A 1 -8.77 10.76 2.37
CA ALA A 1 -8.79 9.88 1.19
C ALA A 1 -10.23 9.45 0.89
N GLY A 2 -10.51 9.07 -0.35
CA GLY A 2 -11.80 8.59 -0.83
C GLY A 2 -11.62 7.68 -2.04
N LEU A 3 -12.57 6.77 -2.26
CA LEU A 3 -12.57 5.89 -3.42
C LEU A 3 -13.27 6.56 -4.62
N PHE A 4 -12.67 6.45 -5.78
CA PHE A 4 -13.31 6.68 -7.07
C PHE A 4 -13.39 5.34 -7.78
N ILE A 5 -14.61 4.79 -7.90
CA ILE A 5 -14.86 3.46 -8.43
C ILE A 5 -15.23 3.57 -9.90
N VAL A 6 -14.54 2.84 -10.76
CA VAL A 6 -14.84 2.66 -12.17
C VAL A 6 -15.32 1.24 -12.38
N SER A 7 -16.37 1.06 -13.13
CA SER A 7 -16.93 -0.25 -13.49
C SER A 7 -17.29 -0.28 -14.97
N ASP A 8 -17.34 -1.46 -15.54
CA ASP A 8 -17.70 -1.70 -16.95
C ASP A 8 -18.66 -2.88 -17.07
N ASP A 9 -19.09 -3.14 -18.31
CA ASP A 9 -20.04 -4.22 -18.62
C ASP A 9 -19.43 -5.61 -18.42
N GLU A 10 -18.11 -5.76 -18.54
CA GLU A 10 -17.41 -7.04 -18.32
C GLU A 10 -17.45 -7.40 -16.84
N GLU A 11 -17.15 -6.44 -15.96
CA GLU A 11 -17.27 -6.61 -14.52
C GLU A 11 -18.71 -6.91 -14.10
N ALA A 12 -19.68 -6.18 -14.65
CA ALA A 12 -21.10 -6.37 -14.34
C ALA A 12 -21.62 -7.78 -14.72
N ALA A 13 -21.06 -8.38 -15.78
CA ALA A 13 -21.40 -9.72 -16.23
C ALA A 13 -20.91 -10.86 -15.34
N LEU A 14 -19.96 -10.60 -14.43
CA LEU A 14 -19.38 -11.61 -13.54
C LEU A 14 -20.31 -12.02 -12.39
N GLY A 15 -21.34 -11.23 -12.10
CA GLY A 15 -22.25 -11.49 -10.99
C GLY A 15 -21.61 -11.37 -9.62
N LEU A 16 -20.56 -10.57 -9.49
CA LEU A 16 -19.95 -10.25 -8.19
C LEU A 16 -20.96 -9.50 -7.31
N PRO A 17 -20.81 -9.56 -5.97
CA PRO A 17 -21.67 -8.81 -5.07
C PRO A 17 -21.71 -7.33 -5.44
N ALA A 18 -22.91 -6.75 -5.50
CA ALA A 18 -23.16 -5.38 -5.91
C ALA A 18 -24.21 -4.71 -5.02
N GLY A 19 -24.36 -3.38 -5.14
CA GLY A 19 -25.32 -2.60 -4.36
C GLY A 19 -25.00 -2.67 -2.87
N GLU A 20 -25.92 -3.10 -2.02
CA GLU A 20 -25.71 -3.21 -0.57
C GLU A 20 -24.65 -4.26 -0.17
N TYR A 21 -24.24 -5.12 -1.11
CA TYR A 21 -23.22 -6.15 -0.91
C TYR A 21 -21.83 -5.74 -1.44
N ASP A 22 -21.68 -4.50 -1.93
CA ASP A 22 -20.40 -3.91 -2.37
C ASP A 22 -20.02 -2.80 -1.40
N LEU A 23 -19.11 -3.07 -0.47
CA LEU A 23 -18.79 -2.20 0.64
C LEU A 23 -17.41 -1.54 0.48
N PRO A 24 -17.34 -0.23 0.26
CA PRO A 24 -16.08 0.50 0.34
C PRO A 24 -15.64 0.66 1.80
N LEU A 25 -14.39 0.36 2.08
CA LEU A 25 -13.76 0.44 3.39
C LEU A 25 -12.47 1.26 3.30
N ILE A 26 -12.56 2.56 3.59
CA ILE A 26 -11.42 3.48 3.62
C ILE A 26 -10.85 3.43 5.04
N ILE A 27 -9.67 2.82 5.19
CA ILE A 27 -8.99 2.65 6.46
C ILE A 27 -8.00 3.80 6.65
N GLN A 28 -8.08 4.50 7.77
CA GLN A 28 -7.19 5.60 8.11
C GLN A 28 -6.85 5.55 9.60
N ASP A 29 -5.71 6.08 9.97
CA ASP A 29 -5.41 6.37 11.37
C ASP A 29 -5.30 7.89 11.59
N ARG A 30 -5.77 8.35 12.73
CA ARG A 30 -5.75 9.76 13.14
C ARG A 30 -5.43 9.86 14.61
N ALA A 31 -5.00 11.04 15.05
CA ALA A 31 -4.90 11.41 16.44
C ALA A 31 -5.92 12.51 16.75
N PHE A 32 -6.49 12.47 17.94
CA PHE A 32 -7.47 13.45 18.41
C PHE A 32 -7.02 14.02 19.75
N ASP A 33 -7.33 15.30 19.97
CA ASP A 33 -7.16 15.93 21.29
C ASP A 33 -8.36 15.63 22.23
N SER A 34 -8.27 16.15 23.44
CA SER A 34 -9.34 16.00 24.45
C SER A 34 -10.66 16.67 24.07
N GLN A 35 -10.68 17.46 23.00
CA GLN A 35 -11.86 18.15 22.47
C GLN A 35 -12.35 17.49 21.17
N ASN A 36 -11.84 16.29 20.85
CA ASN A 36 -12.11 15.53 19.61
C ASN A 36 -11.75 16.31 18.32
N GLN A 37 -10.75 17.19 18.39
CA GLN A 37 -10.20 17.81 17.20
C GLN A 37 -9.07 16.96 16.66
N ILE A 38 -8.98 16.85 15.33
CA ILE A 38 -7.86 16.15 14.67
C ILE A 38 -6.56 16.88 14.99
N VAL A 39 -5.60 16.14 15.53
CA VAL A 39 -4.24 16.61 15.78
C VAL A 39 -3.32 16.07 14.70
N TYR A 40 -2.73 16.96 13.96
CA TYR A 40 -1.66 16.65 13.02
C TYR A 40 -0.45 17.52 13.35
N SER A 41 0.49 16.95 14.10
CA SER A 41 1.74 17.63 14.43
C SER A 41 2.89 16.92 13.74
N VAL A 42 3.50 17.59 12.76
CA VAL A 42 4.69 17.10 12.10
C VAL A 42 5.89 17.64 12.85
N ASN A 43 6.54 16.77 13.61
CA ASN A 43 7.85 17.03 14.20
C ASN A 43 8.92 16.31 13.37
N GLU A 44 10.19 16.55 13.69
CA GLU A 44 11.33 15.93 12.97
C GLU A 44 11.19 14.39 12.92
N MET A 45 10.74 13.78 13.99
CA MET A 45 10.53 12.31 14.03
C MET A 45 9.43 11.88 13.06
N ASN A 46 8.28 12.56 13.03
CA ASN A 46 7.19 12.24 12.12
C ASN A 46 7.57 12.47 10.65
N GLN A 47 8.42 13.45 10.35
CA GLN A 47 8.97 13.62 9.00
C GLN A 47 9.82 12.44 8.58
N MET A 48 10.52 11.83 9.52
CA MET A 48 11.42 10.70 9.25
C MET A 48 10.69 9.36 9.13
N ILE A 49 9.72 9.09 10.02
CA ILE A 49 9.05 7.78 10.09
C ILE A 49 7.62 7.79 9.56
N GLY A 50 7.09 8.96 9.23
CA GLY A 50 5.69 9.17 8.91
C GLY A 50 4.82 9.40 10.15
N PHE A 51 3.66 10.01 9.94
CA PHE A 51 2.67 10.22 10.98
C PHE A 51 1.87 8.95 11.26
N LEU A 52 1.82 8.54 12.52
CA LEU A 52 1.02 7.41 12.99
C LEU A 52 0.01 7.90 14.02
N GLY A 53 -1.27 7.71 13.76
CA GLY A 53 -2.35 8.00 14.71
C GLY A 53 -2.55 6.86 15.72
N ASP A 54 -3.35 7.13 16.75
CA ASP A 54 -3.76 6.15 17.76
C ASP A 54 -5.21 5.69 17.62
N THR A 55 -5.94 6.28 16.70
CA THR A 55 -7.35 5.99 16.45
C THR A 55 -7.57 5.57 15.03
N ILE A 56 -8.00 4.32 14.83
CA ILE A 56 -8.36 3.79 13.51
C ILE A 56 -9.76 4.27 13.15
N LEU A 57 -9.87 4.78 11.93
CA LEU A 57 -11.14 5.17 11.31
C LEU A 57 -11.40 4.30 10.11
N VAL A 58 -12.61 3.80 9.98
CA VAL A 58 -13.10 3.22 8.72
C VAL A 58 -14.27 4.07 8.23
N ASN A 59 -14.16 4.57 7.01
CA ASN A 59 -15.11 5.52 6.43
C ASN A 59 -15.35 6.76 7.33
N GLY A 60 -14.31 7.19 8.04
CA GLY A 60 -14.35 8.34 8.95
C GLY A 60 -14.93 8.06 10.36
N ALA A 61 -15.35 6.84 10.64
CA ALA A 61 -15.89 6.45 11.96
C ALA A 61 -14.85 5.66 12.77
N PRO A 62 -14.59 6.02 14.04
CA PRO A 62 -13.80 5.20 14.95
C PRO A 62 -14.60 3.99 15.42
N ASN A 63 -13.89 2.91 15.80
CA ASN A 63 -14.52 1.66 16.28
C ASN A 63 -15.62 1.15 15.33
N ALA A 64 -15.31 1.11 14.04
CA ALA A 64 -16.28 0.84 13.00
C ALA A 64 -16.96 -0.52 13.21
N ALA A 65 -18.28 -0.50 13.27
CA ALA A 65 -19.12 -1.69 13.29
C ALA A 65 -20.22 -1.53 12.23
N MET A 66 -20.44 -2.58 11.44
CA MET A 66 -21.42 -2.58 10.36
C MET A 66 -22.35 -3.79 10.50
N ASP A 67 -23.65 -3.54 10.37
CA ASP A 67 -24.62 -4.60 10.28
C ASP A 67 -24.73 -5.08 8.84
N VAL A 68 -24.46 -6.35 8.61
CA VAL A 68 -24.48 -7.00 7.29
C VAL A 68 -25.41 -8.20 7.29
N LYS A 69 -25.93 -8.56 6.13
CA LYS A 69 -26.73 -9.77 5.97
C LYS A 69 -25.84 -10.99 5.80
N ALA A 70 -26.35 -12.17 6.13
CA ALA A 70 -25.68 -13.44 5.85
C ALA A 70 -25.73 -13.71 4.33
N SER A 71 -24.72 -13.26 3.61
CA SER A 71 -24.54 -13.33 2.15
C SER A 71 -23.07 -13.16 1.80
N ALA A 72 -22.73 -13.18 0.52
CA ALA A 72 -21.39 -12.78 0.06
C ALA A 72 -21.28 -11.28 -0.15
N TYR A 73 -20.12 -10.74 0.14
CA TYR A 73 -19.79 -9.34 0.01
C TYR A 73 -18.52 -9.11 -0.82
N ARG A 74 -18.49 -8.01 -1.52
CA ARG A 74 -17.29 -7.41 -2.10
C ARG A 74 -16.85 -6.28 -1.19
N LEU A 75 -15.68 -6.43 -0.56
CA LEU A 75 -15.11 -5.41 0.32
C LEU A 75 -14.00 -4.68 -0.44
N ARG A 76 -14.17 -3.37 -0.68
CA ARG A 76 -13.18 -2.55 -1.39
C ARG A 76 -12.33 -1.80 -0.39
N LEU A 77 -11.15 -2.30 -0.11
CA LEU A 77 -10.23 -1.75 0.88
C LEU A 77 -9.33 -0.69 0.24
N LEU A 78 -9.21 0.45 0.91
CA LEU A 78 -8.21 1.48 0.63
C LEU A 78 -7.44 1.78 1.91
N ASN A 79 -6.12 1.70 1.87
CA ASN A 79 -5.30 2.30 2.90
C ASN A 79 -5.14 3.80 2.63
N GLY A 80 -5.91 4.62 3.33
CA GLY A 80 -5.88 6.07 3.29
C GLY A 80 -5.11 6.72 4.44
N SER A 81 -4.31 5.94 5.18
CA SER A 81 -3.39 6.44 6.21
C SER A 81 -2.22 7.21 5.60
N ASN A 82 -1.60 8.08 6.39
CA ASN A 82 -0.42 8.81 5.93
C ASN A 82 0.77 7.87 5.72
N SER A 83 1.02 6.96 6.68
CA SER A 83 2.24 6.15 6.71
C SER A 83 2.04 4.72 7.19
N ARG A 84 0.91 4.44 7.86
CA ARG A 84 0.68 3.14 8.48
C ARG A 84 0.49 2.04 7.47
N ILE A 85 1.24 0.95 7.65
CA ILE A 85 1.07 -0.31 6.94
C ILE A 85 0.16 -1.21 7.77
N TYR A 86 -0.78 -1.88 7.14
CA TYR A 86 -1.66 -2.85 7.77
C TYR A 86 -1.31 -4.27 7.33
N LYS A 87 -1.27 -5.22 8.29
CA LYS A 87 -1.22 -6.67 8.05
C LYS A 87 -2.60 -7.25 8.34
N LEU A 88 -3.49 -7.13 7.37
CA LEU A 88 -4.90 -7.48 7.52
C LEU A 88 -5.12 -8.99 7.58
N ALA A 89 -6.05 -9.42 8.42
CA ALA A 89 -6.52 -10.80 8.52
C ALA A 89 -7.94 -10.85 9.10
N TRP A 90 -8.67 -11.91 8.84
CA TRP A 90 -9.83 -12.23 9.65
C TRP A 90 -9.37 -12.72 11.03
N GLN A 91 -10.01 -12.24 12.10
CA GLN A 91 -9.62 -12.55 13.48
C GLN A 91 -9.71 -14.05 13.79
N ASP A 92 -10.60 -14.78 13.13
CA ASP A 92 -10.79 -16.21 13.31
C ASP A 92 -9.82 -17.08 12.50
N GLY A 93 -8.93 -16.45 11.69
CA GLY A 93 -7.98 -17.14 10.84
C GLY A 93 -8.53 -17.63 9.51
N THR A 94 -9.78 -17.30 9.16
CA THR A 94 -10.31 -17.56 7.82
C THR A 94 -9.44 -16.86 6.76
N PRO A 95 -8.99 -17.56 5.71
CA PRO A 95 -8.18 -16.93 4.66
C PRO A 95 -8.95 -15.82 3.91
N LEU A 96 -8.24 -14.80 3.49
CA LEU A 96 -8.75 -13.71 2.67
C LEU A 96 -8.76 -14.13 1.20
N THR A 97 -9.87 -13.90 0.50
CA THR A 97 -9.97 -14.14 -0.94
C THR A 97 -9.89 -12.82 -1.68
N VAL A 98 -8.73 -12.55 -2.28
CA VAL A 98 -8.46 -11.32 -3.04
C VAL A 98 -8.95 -11.50 -4.47
N ILE A 99 -9.70 -10.50 -4.97
CA ILE A 99 -10.27 -10.51 -6.33
C ILE A 99 -9.80 -9.34 -7.20
N ALA A 100 -9.26 -8.26 -6.59
CA ALA A 100 -8.74 -7.11 -7.33
C ALA A 100 -7.58 -6.43 -6.57
N THR A 101 -6.78 -5.68 -7.31
CA THR A 101 -5.74 -4.77 -6.81
C THR A 101 -5.98 -3.36 -7.34
N ASP A 102 -5.02 -2.45 -7.21
CA ASP A 102 -5.11 -1.02 -7.57
C ASP A 102 -5.74 -0.80 -8.95
N GLY A 103 -5.35 -1.60 -9.92
CA GLY A 103 -5.73 -1.45 -11.32
C GLY A 103 -6.93 -2.28 -11.76
N GLY A 104 -7.64 -2.95 -10.85
CA GLY A 104 -8.85 -3.70 -11.13
C GLY A 104 -8.76 -5.19 -10.85
N LEU A 105 -9.67 -5.96 -11.46
CA LEU A 105 -9.82 -7.39 -11.19
C LEU A 105 -8.58 -8.20 -11.57
N LEU A 106 -8.23 -9.15 -10.72
CA LEU A 106 -7.26 -10.20 -11.02
C LEU A 106 -7.76 -11.14 -12.12
N GLU A 107 -6.88 -11.94 -12.71
CA GLU A 107 -7.32 -12.99 -13.66
C GLU A 107 -8.13 -14.10 -12.97
N ALA A 108 -7.75 -14.41 -11.72
CA ALA A 108 -8.42 -15.39 -10.88
C ALA A 108 -8.33 -14.96 -9.40
N PRO A 109 -9.26 -15.43 -8.54
CA PRO A 109 -9.14 -15.18 -7.11
C PRO A 109 -7.85 -15.73 -6.51
N VAL A 110 -7.24 -14.99 -5.60
CA VAL A 110 -6.02 -15.39 -4.90
C VAL A 110 -6.29 -15.45 -3.40
N THR A 111 -5.89 -16.55 -2.76
CA THR A 111 -6.08 -16.73 -1.31
C THR A 111 -4.82 -16.33 -0.56
N ARG A 112 -5.00 -15.60 0.55
CA ARG A 112 -3.93 -15.18 1.46
C ARG A 112 -4.37 -15.38 2.91
N GLU A 113 -3.46 -15.86 3.77
CA GLU A 113 -3.70 -15.90 5.23
C GLU A 113 -3.70 -14.49 5.82
N THR A 114 -2.82 -13.64 5.32
CA THR A 114 -2.74 -12.22 5.66
C THR A 114 -2.59 -11.38 4.39
N LEU A 115 -2.99 -10.11 4.47
CA LEU A 115 -2.86 -9.15 3.39
C LEU A 115 -2.08 -7.94 3.89
N THR A 116 -0.97 -7.62 3.26
CA THR A 116 -0.22 -6.38 3.53
C THR A 116 -0.78 -5.27 2.66
N LEU A 117 -1.20 -4.18 3.28
CA LEU A 117 -1.79 -3.03 2.61
C LEU A 117 -1.04 -1.76 3.02
N ALA A 118 -0.22 -1.24 2.11
CA ALA A 118 0.55 -0.01 2.31
C ALA A 118 -0.27 1.25 1.94
N PRO A 119 0.12 2.44 2.41
CA PRO A 119 -0.51 3.69 2.02
C PRO A 119 -0.70 3.82 0.51
N GLY A 120 -1.89 4.20 0.08
CA GLY A 120 -2.26 4.33 -1.32
C GLY A 120 -2.69 3.04 -2.02
N GLU A 121 -2.36 1.87 -1.49
CA GLU A 121 -2.79 0.61 -2.09
C GLU A 121 -4.28 0.34 -1.89
N ARG A 122 -4.88 -0.30 -2.88
CA ARG A 122 -6.27 -0.78 -2.89
C ARG A 122 -6.29 -2.26 -3.17
N VAL A 123 -7.20 -2.95 -2.50
CA VAL A 123 -7.45 -4.37 -2.70
C VAL A 123 -8.94 -4.64 -2.53
N GLU A 124 -9.47 -5.58 -3.30
CA GLU A 124 -10.84 -6.02 -3.09
C GLU A 124 -10.87 -7.47 -2.63
N LEU A 125 -11.72 -7.70 -1.64
CA LEU A 125 -11.95 -9.05 -1.10
C LEU A 125 -13.34 -9.53 -1.47
N TRP A 126 -13.45 -10.80 -1.80
CA TRP A 126 -14.71 -11.52 -1.78
C TRP A 126 -14.81 -12.27 -0.43
N ALA A 127 -15.88 -12.00 0.32
CA ALA A 127 -16.12 -12.59 1.64
C ALA A 127 -17.51 -13.22 1.71
N ASP A 128 -17.60 -14.52 2.02
CA ASP A 128 -18.86 -15.24 2.14
C ASP A 128 -19.25 -15.44 3.60
N PHE A 129 -20.31 -14.75 4.01
CA PHE A 129 -20.90 -14.85 5.34
C PHE A 129 -22.23 -15.63 5.35
N SER A 130 -22.61 -16.31 4.27
CA SER A 130 -23.94 -16.93 4.11
C SER A 130 -24.28 -17.99 5.18
N GLY A 131 -23.28 -18.65 5.73
CA GLY A 131 -23.45 -19.64 6.80
C GLY A 131 -23.32 -19.09 8.22
N GLN A 132 -23.20 -17.77 8.41
CA GLN A 132 -22.75 -17.17 9.68
C GLN A 132 -23.80 -16.29 10.37
N THR A 133 -25.09 -16.55 10.13
CA THR A 133 -26.19 -15.79 10.76
C THR A 133 -26.06 -15.73 12.28
N GLY A 134 -26.13 -14.52 12.84
CA GLY A 134 -26.05 -14.25 14.29
C GLY A 134 -24.64 -14.24 14.85
N SER A 135 -23.59 -14.28 13.98
CA SER A 135 -22.19 -14.17 14.39
C SER A 135 -21.60 -12.78 14.11
N GLU A 136 -20.41 -12.57 14.61
CA GLU A 136 -19.59 -11.39 14.33
C GLU A 136 -18.30 -11.84 13.63
N MET A 137 -17.93 -11.15 12.55
CA MET A 137 -16.62 -11.28 11.89
C MET A 137 -15.83 -9.99 12.08
N ARG A 138 -14.56 -10.11 12.40
CA ARG A 138 -13.68 -8.95 12.57
C ARG A 138 -12.53 -8.99 11.61
N LEU A 139 -12.35 -7.90 10.87
CA LEU A 139 -11.12 -7.63 10.16
C LEU A 139 -10.17 -6.91 11.13
N VAL A 140 -8.98 -7.43 11.27
CA VAL A 140 -7.94 -6.91 12.18
C VAL A 140 -6.65 -6.67 11.43
N SER A 141 -5.76 -5.84 11.98
CA SER A 141 -4.36 -5.81 11.59
C SER A 141 -3.55 -6.58 12.61
N LEU A 142 -2.94 -7.69 12.19
CA LEU A 142 -2.10 -8.51 13.04
C LEU A 142 -0.79 -7.78 13.37
N PRO A 143 -0.19 -8.08 14.53
CA PRO A 143 1.09 -7.49 14.89
C PRO A 143 2.20 -7.98 13.96
N PHE A 144 3.16 -7.11 13.70
CA PHE A 144 4.46 -7.43 13.10
C PHE A 144 5.55 -6.58 13.77
N SER A 145 6.79 -7.00 13.65
CA SER A 145 7.91 -6.21 14.15
C SER A 145 7.94 -4.87 13.44
N GLY A 146 7.86 -3.78 14.16
CA GLY A 146 7.95 -2.42 13.60
C GLY A 146 9.33 -2.20 12.97
N PHE A 147 9.41 -1.25 12.04
CA PHE A 147 10.67 -0.85 11.43
C PHE A 147 11.55 -0.18 12.49
N SER A 148 12.82 -0.59 12.57
CA SER A 148 13.71 -0.15 13.64
C SER A 148 14.01 1.33 13.56
N SER A 149 13.46 2.10 14.47
CA SER A 149 14.02 3.41 14.78
C SER A 149 15.09 3.24 15.86
N ILE A 150 16.34 3.61 15.51
CA ILE A 150 17.45 3.92 16.43
C ILE A 150 17.67 2.94 17.59
N GLY A 151 18.68 2.09 17.46
CA GLY A 151 19.39 1.47 18.58
C GLY A 151 18.51 0.72 19.57
N GLY A 152 18.38 -0.59 19.41
CA GLY A 152 17.64 -1.47 20.30
C GLY A 152 17.85 -1.20 21.79
N GLY A 153 17.04 -0.36 22.35
CA GLY A 153 17.02 0.00 23.75
C GLY A 153 15.65 0.47 24.12
N MET A 154 14.94 -0.40 24.87
CA MET A 154 13.82 -0.06 25.74
C MET A 154 13.55 1.44 25.92
N MET A 155 12.77 2.06 25.04
CA MET A 155 12.00 3.25 25.39
C MET A 155 10.56 3.02 24.91
N GLY A 156 9.96 2.05 25.55
CA GLY A 156 8.51 1.99 25.64
C GLY A 156 8.03 3.17 26.47
N GLY A 157 7.11 3.95 25.91
CA GLY A 157 6.20 4.76 26.68
C GLY A 157 6.73 6.03 27.32
N GLY A 158 6.51 7.14 26.65
CA GLY A 158 6.15 8.38 27.37
C GLY A 158 7.24 9.15 28.06
N MET A 159 8.00 9.92 27.28
CA MET A 159 8.56 11.18 27.77
C MET A 159 9.06 12.02 26.60
N MET A 160 8.16 12.64 25.85
CA MET A 160 8.27 13.97 25.24
C MET A 160 7.08 14.20 24.28
N GLY A 161 6.14 15.03 24.71
CA GLY A 161 5.14 15.63 23.85
C GLY A 161 3.86 14.80 23.63
N GLY A 162 2.82 15.13 24.36
CA GLY A 162 1.46 14.64 24.37
C GLY A 162 0.85 14.13 23.06
N GLY A 163 0.83 12.83 22.90
CA GLY A 163 0.10 12.08 21.92
C GLY A 163 0.49 10.62 22.05
N SER A 164 -0.45 9.74 22.34
CA SER A 164 -0.23 8.29 22.35
C SER A 164 -0.28 7.80 20.91
N SER A 165 0.83 7.81 20.17
CA SER A 165 0.87 7.16 18.87
C SER A 165 1.08 5.65 19.03
N LEU A 166 0.27 4.84 18.34
CA LEU A 166 0.52 3.41 18.22
C LEU A 166 1.61 3.18 17.17
N PRO A 167 2.65 2.37 17.47
CA PRO A 167 3.70 2.12 16.50
C PRO A 167 3.18 1.39 15.26
N ASN A 168 3.90 1.50 14.15
CA ASN A 168 3.65 0.67 12.98
C ASN A 168 3.87 -0.80 13.36
N GLY A 169 2.94 -1.68 13.01
CA GLY A 169 2.96 -3.08 13.45
C GLY A 169 2.26 -3.35 14.80
N ALA A 170 1.65 -2.36 15.45
CA ALA A 170 0.76 -2.62 16.57
C ALA A 170 -0.47 -3.43 16.13
N PRO A 171 -1.01 -4.34 16.97
CA PRO A 171 -2.28 -5.01 16.69
C PRO A 171 -3.42 -4.00 16.75
N LEU A 172 -4.33 -4.04 15.76
CA LEU A 172 -5.43 -3.07 15.63
C LEU A 172 -6.72 -3.77 15.22
N ASP A 173 -7.84 -3.37 15.82
CA ASP A 173 -9.16 -3.67 15.28
C ASP A 173 -9.46 -2.71 14.12
N ILE A 174 -9.90 -3.23 12.98
CA ILE A 174 -10.22 -2.43 11.79
C ILE A 174 -11.73 -2.23 11.71
N VAL A 175 -12.49 -3.32 11.54
CA VAL A 175 -13.95 -3.26 11.44
C VAL A 175 -14.58 -4.55 11.96
N SER A 176 -15.69 -4.41 12.69
CA SER A 176 -16.57 -5.52 13.07
C SER A 176 -17.76 -5.58 12.12
N LEU A 177 -18.07 -6.78 11.62
CA LEU A 177 -19.22 -7.06 10.79
C LEU A 177 -20.19 -7.93 11.60
N ASN A 178 -21.33 -7.34 12.00
CA ASN A 178 -22.42 -8.06 12.70
C ASN A 178 -23.30 -8.75 11.64
N ILE A 179 -23.24 -10.06 11.55
CA ILE A 179 -23.93 -10.82 10.52
C ILE A 179 -25.35 -11.13 11.01
N GLY A 180 -26.33 -10.44 10.42
CA GLY A 180 -27.74 -10.52 10.76
C GLY A 180 -28.48 -11.64 10.03
N GLU A 181 -29.69 -11.33 9.56
CA GLU A 181 -30.56 -12.26 8.86
C GLU A 181 -29.99 -12.69 7.49
N LYS A 182 -30.56 -13.76 6.93
CA LYS A 182 -30.22 -14.23 5.59
C LYS A 182 -30.40 -13.10 4.56
N GLY A 183 -29.35 -12.87 3.76
CA GLY A 183 -29.35 -11.94 2.63
C GLY A 183 -29.74 -12.62 1.30
N ALA A 184 -29.22 -12.04 0.21
CA ALA A 184 -29.34 -12.62 -1.12
C ALA A 184 -28.68 -14.00 -1.20
N ASP A 185 -29.15 -14.84 -2.11
CA ASP A 185 -28.47 -16.11 -2.37
C ASP A 185 -27.08 -15.84 -2.99
N VAL A 186 -26.08 -16.55 -2.47
CA VAL A 186 -24.69 -16.38 -2.90
C VAL A 186 -24.49 -17.09 -4.23
N LEU A 187 -24.02 -16.31 -5.23
CA LEU A 187 -23.52 -16.88 -6.47
C LEU A 187 -22.10 -17.40 -6.26
N PRO A 188 -21.73 -18.53 -6.89
CA PRO A 188 -20.36 -19.00 -6.84
C PRO A 188 -19.39 -17.95 -7.35
N LEU A 189 -18.28 -17.75 -6.62
CA LEU A 189 -17.23 -16.86 -7.11
C LEU A 189 -16.66 -17.40 -8.43
N PRO A 190 -16.63 -16.60 -9.51
CA PRO A 190 -16.03 -17.04 -10.76
C PRO A 190 -14.55 -17.41 -10.59
N THR A 191 -14.14 -18.48 -11.22
CA THR A 191 -12.72 -18.91 -11.23
C THR A 191 -11.85 -18.05 -12.16
N ARG A 192 -12.47 -17.31 -13.09
CA ARG A 192 -11.84 -16.32 -13.94
C ARG A 192 -12.59 -15.00 -13.78
N LEU A 193 -11.85 -13.95 -13.43
CA LEU A 193 -12.40 -12.62 -13.16
C LEU A 193 -12.12 -11.64 -14.30
N SER A 194 -10.96 -11.76 -14.93
CA SER A 194 -10.56 -10.87 -16.02
C SER A 194 -9.59 -11.55 -16.98
N THR A 195 -9.12 -10.79 -17.95
CA THR A 195 -7.95 -11.14 -18.78
C THR A 195 -6.96 -10.01 -18.67
N ILE A 196 -5.79 -10.30 -18.09
CA ILE A 196 -4.69 -9.34 -18.00
C ILE A 196 -3.72 -9.59 -19.15
N GLU A 197 -3.51 -8.60 -20.00
CA GLU A 197 -2.43 -8.64 -20.97
C GLU A 197 -1.10 -8.52 -20.23
N ARG A 198 -0.34 -9.62 -20.22
CA ARG A 198 0.96 -9.66 -19.54
C ARG A 198 2.05 -9.05 -20.42
N HIS A 199 2.69 -8.01 -19.90
CA HIS A 199 3.88 -7.46 -20.54
C HIS A 199 5.04 -8.47 -20.47
N ARG A 200 5.85 -8.50 -21.52
CA ARG A 200 7.02 -9.37 -21.60
C ARG A 200 8.30 -8.56 -21.51
N VAL A 201 9.25 -9.07 -20.74
CA VAL A 201 10.57 -8.42 -20.52
C VAL A 201 11.28 -8.13 -21.82
N GLU A 202 11.15 -9.05 -22.81
CA GLU A 202 11.77 -8.93 -24.11
C GLU A 202 11.25 -7.76 -24.95
N GLU A 203 10.08 -7.23 -24.60
CA GLU A 203 9.48 -6.06 -25.26
C GLU A 203 9.96 -4.73 -24.64
N ALA A 204 10.58 -4.79 -23.47
CA ALA A 204 11.08 -3.59 -22.81
C ALA A 204 12.30 -3.02 -23.53
N VAL A 205 12.26 -1.71 -23.83
CA VAL A 205 13.36 -1.03 -24.54
C VAL A 205 14.66 -0.98 -23.74
N ASN A 206 14.57 -1.20 -22.42
CA ASN A 206 15.69 -1.16 -21.48
C ASN A 206 15.91 -2.47 -20.73
N GLN A 207 15.51 -3.62 -21.32
CA GLN A 207 15.56 -4.95 -20.69
C GLN A 207 16.92 -5.32 -20.05
N ASN A 208 18.03 -4.86 -20.63
CA ASN A 208 19.39 -5.15 -20.15
C ASN A 208 19.95 -4.06 -19.19
N ASN A 209 19.24 -2.98 -19.03
CA ASN A 209 19.63 -1.86 -18.17
C ASN A 209 18.39 -1.16 -17.60
N PRO A 210 17.70 -1.78 -16.63
CA PRO A 210 16.54 -1.21 -16.00
C PRO A 210 16.80 0.22 -15.51
N ARG A 211 15.77 1.08 -15.60
CA ARG A 211 15.83 2.43 -15.05
C ARG A 211 15.74 2.35 -13.54
N SER A 212 16.81 2.66 -12.84
CA SER A 212 16.90 2.48 -11.38
C SER A 212 16.62 3.78 -10.65
N PHE A 213 15.79 3.69 -9.62
CA PHE A 213 15.44 4.75 -8.68
C PHE A 213 15.84 4.34 -7.28
N THR A 214 16.91 4.93 -6.78
CA THR A 214 17.41 4.72 -5.43
C THR A 214 16.58 5.53 -4.45
N LEU A 215 15.97 4.86 -3.48
CA LEU A 215 15.25 5.48 -2.38
C LEU A 215 16.20 5.59 -1.19
N ALA A 216 16.39 6.78 -0.68
CA ALA A 216 17.34 7.02 0.40
C ALA A 216 16.94 8.21 1.25
N MET A 217 17.47 8.26 2.46
CA MET A 217 17.41 9.43 3.32
C MET A 217 18.80 10.04 3.47
N GLN A 218 18.93 11.33 3.16
CA GLN A 218 20.17 12.08 3.34
C GLN A 218 19.99 13.13 4.44
N GLY A 219 20.58 12.87 5.58
CA GLY A 219 20.31 13.67 6.78
C GLY A 219 18.86 13.48 7.23
N MET A 220 18.01 14.49 7.05
CA MET A 220 16.57 14.45 7.37
C MET A 220 15.68 14.60 6.12
N VAL A 221 16.24 14.42 4.94
CA VAL A 221 15.56 14.63 3.68
C VAL A 221 15.46 13.32 2.93
N HIS A 222 14.24 12.92 2.58
CA HIS A 222 13.99 11.76 1.72
C HIS A 222 14.22 12.13 0.26
N THR A 223 14.94 11.26 -0.47
CA THR A 223 15.37 11.52 -1.84
C THR A 223 15.08 10.33 -2.77
N ILE A 224 14.92 10.62 -4.05
CA ILE A 224 14.95 9.66 -5.14
C ILE A 224 16.13 9.99 -6.05
N ASN A 225 17.11 9.07 -6.19
CA ASN A 225 18.35 9.29 -6.93
C ASN A 225 19.09 10.56 -6.45
N ASP A 226 19.21 10.74 -5.12
CA ASP A 226 19.84 11.89 -4.46
C ASP A 226 19.21 13.26 -4.80
N ARG A 227 17.95 13.25 -5.26
CA ARG A 227 17.19 14.46 -5.66
C ARG A 227 15.92 14.58 -4.83
N VAL A 228 15.52 15.81 -4.58
CA VAL A 228 14.23 16.17 -3.98
C VAL A 228 13.31 16.74 -5.05
N PHE A 229 12.05 16.90 -4.70
CA PHE A 229 11.06 17.52 -5.59
C PHE A 229 11.42 18.97 -5.90
N GLU A 230 11.37 19.31 -7.19
CA GLU A 230 11.40 20.65 -7.72
C GLU A 230 10.28 20.77 -8.76
N MET A 231 9.50 21.85 -8.68
CA MET A 231 8.22 22.00 -9.38
C MET A 231 8.25 21.60 -10.86
N ASP A 232 9.26 22.05 -11.61
CA ASP A 232 9.33 21.83 -13.06
C ASP A 232 10.56 21.00 -13.49
N ALA A 233 11.36 20.51 -12.52
CA ALA A 233 12.59 19.80 -12.84
C ALA A 233 12.29 18.38 -13.32
N VAL A 234 12.86 18.02 -14.46
CA VAL A 234 12.91 16.67 -15.02
C VAL A 234 14.33 16.35 -15.39
N ALA A 235 14.94 15.36 -14.79
CA ALA A 235 16.30 14.94 -15.13
C ALA A 235 16.32 14.10 -16.40
N GLN A 236 17.50 13.93 -17.00
CA GLN A 236 17.64 13.16 -18.25
C GLN A 236 17.22 11.69 -18.08
N ASP A 237 17.47 11.12 -16.92
CA ASP A 237 17.09 9.76 -16.54
C ASP A 237 15.60 9.62 -16.12
N GLU A 238 14.83 10.71 -16.19
CA GLU A 238 13.38 10.76 -15.93
C GLU A 238 12.57 10.97 -17.24
N ILE A 239 13.23 10.92 -18.40
CA ILE A 239 12.57 11.07 -19.69
C ILE A 239 12.30 9.70 -20.30
N VAL A 240 11.06 9.46 -20.67
CA VAL A 240 10.58 8.25 -21.34
C VAL A 240 9.86 8.62 -22.65
N ARG A 241 9.61 7.65 -23.54
CA ARG A 241 8.90 7.90 -24.80
C ARG A 241 7.51 7.29 -24.77
N LEU A 242 6.59 7.99 -25.41
CA LEU A 242 5.24 7.48 -25.63
C LEU A 242 5.29 6.19 -26.46
N GLY A 243 4.62 5.15 -26.03
CA GLY A 243 4.59 3.82 -26.63
C GLY A 243 5.63 2.84 -26.07
N ASP A 244 6.68 3.32 -25.39
CA ASP A 244 7.70 2.44 -24.84
C ASP A 244 7.17 1.63 -23.64
N LEU A 245 7.60 0.38 -23.58
CA LEU A 245 7.55 -0.45 -22.37
C LEU A 245 8.94 -0.40 -21.73
N GLU A 246 9.01 -0.04 -20.45
CA GLU A 246 10.26 0.01 -19.69
C GLU A 246 10.19 -0.86 -18.43
N ILE A 247 11.37 -1.31 -17.97
CA ILE A 247 11.58 -1.85 -16.64
C ILE A 247 12.05 -0.70 -15.76
N TRP A 248 11.25 -0.40 -14.71
CA TRP A 248 11.65 0.49 -13.64
C TRP A 248 12.02 -0.32 -12.41
N GLU A 249 13.14 0.01 -11.77
CA GLU A 249 13.61 -0.62 -10.54
C GLU A 249 13.61 0.39 -9.39
N PHE A 250 12.81 0.15 -8.38
CA PHE A 250 12.87 0.88 -7.12
C PHE A 250 13.78 0.11 -6.15
N ALA A 251 14.87 0.75 -5.72
CA ALA A 251 15.86 0.17 -4.81
C ALA A 251 15.86 0.94 -3.48
N ASN A 252 15.32 0.36 -2.45
CA ASN A 252 15.39 0.90 -1.11
C ASN A 252 16.72 0.44 -0.49
N LEU A 253 17.71 1.33 -0.47
CA LEU A 253 19.02 0.99 0.06
C LEU A 253 18.97 0.98 1.59
N GLU A 254 19.30 -0.15 2.18
CA GLU A 254 19.68 -0.19 3.60
C GLU A 254 20.81 0.80 3.81
N GLY A 255 20.75 1.53 4.91
CA GLY A 255 21.69 2.57 5.28
C GLY A 255 23.09 2.30 4.76
N GLY A 256 23.35 2.84 3.60
CA GLY A 256 24.57 2.61 2.86
C GLY A 256 25.74 3.31 3.54
N GLY A 257 26.25 2.71 4.60
CA GLY A 257 27.50 3.08 5.24
C GLY A 257 28.69 2.96 4.30
N GLY A 258 28.72 3.84 3.31
CA GLY A 258 29.84 4.09 2.43
C GLY A 258 30.58 5.37 2.84
N GLY A 259 31.35 5.35 3.90
CA GLY A 259 32.23 6.47 4.23
C GLY A 259 32.22 6.85 5.71
N GLY A 260 33.21 6.40 6.42
CA GLY A 260 33.38 6.63 7.84
C GLY A 260 33.23 8.07 8.26
N GLY A 261 32.37 8.31 9.19
CA GLY A 261 32.33 9.55 9.92
C GLY A 261 30.94 9.87 10.45
N MET A 262 30.78 9.68 11.76
CA MET A 262 29.79 10.32 12.62
C MET A 262 28.33 9.97 12.33
N MET A 263 27.81 9.01 13.08
CA MET A 263 26.39 8.73 13.39
C MET A 263 25.37 9.21 12.34
N THR A 264 25.33 8.58 11.18
CA THR A 264 24.13 8.55 10.36
C THR A 264 23.16 7.62 11.06
N MET A 265 22.02 8.15 11.49
CA MET A 265 20.92 7.32 11.97
C MET A 265 20.37 6.57 10.76
N ASP A 266 20.82 5.34 10.56
CA ASP A 266 20.27 4.46 9.54
C ASP A 266 18.85 4.08 9.96
N MET A 267 17.88 4.84 9.44
CA MET A 267 16.48 4.52 9.61
C MET A 267 16.01 3.75 8.38
N GLU A 268 15.76 2.47 8.60
CA GLU A 268 15.26 1.56 7.58
C GLU A 268 13.74 1.72 7.48
N MET A 269 13.28 2.51 6.49
CA MET A 269 11.85 2.77 6.29
C MET A 269 11.35 2.15 4.98
N PRO A 270 10.17 1.52 4.99
CA PRO A 270 9.53 1.09 3.75
C PRO A 270 8.94 2.28 3.00
N HIS A 271 8.94 2.18 1.68
CA HIS A 271 8.42 3.22 0.80
C HIS A 271 7.38 2.63 -0.16
N PRO A 272 6.08 2.95 0.00
CA PRO A 272 5.09 2.67 -1.03
C PRO A 272 5.32 3.61 -2.22
N MET A 273 5.80 3.08 -3.34
CA MET A 273 6.11 3.88 -4.54
C MET A 273 4.91 3.90 -5.48
N HIS A 274 4.45 5.10 -5.79
CA HIS A 274 3.34 5.37 -6.70
C HIS A 274 3.79 6.07 -7.97
N ILE A 275 3.20 5.70 -9.12
CA ILE A 275 3.45 6.32 -10.41
C ILE A 275 2.14 6.85 -10.97
N HIS A 276 2.06 8.17 -11.20
CA HIS A 276 0.90 8.81 -11.81
C HIS A 276 0.77 8.51 -13.30
N GLY A 277 -0.45 8.46 -13.80
CA GLY A 277 -0.78 8.42 -15.24
C GLY A 277 -0.62 7.06 -15.91
N VAL A 278 -0.10 6.07 -15.22
CA VAL A 278 0.11 4.69 -15.74
C VAL A 278 -0.23 3.66 -14.68
N GLN A 279 -0.44 2.42 -15.13
CA GLN A 279 -0.41 1.23 -14.30
C GLN A 279 0.77 0.36 -14.71
N PHE A 280 1.22 -0.48 -13.79
CA PHE A 280 2.35 -1.36 -14.02
C PHE A 280 2.06 -2.78 -13.54
N GLN A 281 2.89 -3.72 -13.97
CA GLN A 281 2.92 -5.08 -13.46
C GLN A 281 4.22 -5.29 -12.68
N VAL A 282 4.12 -5.87 -11.49
CA VAL A 282 5.31 -6.23 -10.72
C VAL A 282 6.01 -7.39 -11.41
N LEU A 283 7.25 -7.17 -11.82
CA LEU A 283 8.07 -8.16 -12.54
C LEU A 283 8.82 -9.06 -11.56
N SER A 284 9.45 -8.46 -10.59
CA SER A 284 10.26 -9.21 -9.61
C SER A 284 10.48 -8.41 -8.33
N ARG A 285 10.72 -9.16 -7.25
CA ARG A 285 11.19 -8.65 -5.98
C ARG A 285 12.49 -9.33 -5.61
N GLN A 286 13.52 -8.54 -5.35
CA GLN A 286 14.77 -9.00 -4.77
C GLN A 286 14.74 -8.65 -3.28
N PRO A 287 14.54 -9.65 -2.39
CA PRO A 287 14.42 -9.39 -0.97
C PRO A 287 15.71 -8.83 -0.36
N PRO A 288 15.62 -8.23 0.84
CA PRO A 288 16.79 -7.81 1.62
C PRO A 288 17.81 -8.93 1.79
N ARG A 289 19.08 -8.58 1.96
CA ARG A 289 20.12 -9.56 2.27
C ARG A 289 19.95 -10.07 3.70
N GLY A 290 20.15 -11.37 3.87
CA GLY A 290 20.03 -12.01 5.18
C GLY A 290 18.61 -12.51 5.48
N ASN A 291 18.32 -12.70 6.76
CA ASN A 291 17.02 -13.23 7.23
C ASN A 291 16.24 -12.09 7.91
N ASP A 292 15.68 -11.20 7.10
CA ASP A 292 14.83 -10.12 7.60
C ASP A 292 13.45 -10.66 7.98
N SER A 293 13.20 -10.72 9.28
CA SER A 293 11.94 -11.26 9.80
C SER A 293 10.73 -10.37 9.47
N VAL A 294 10.91 -9.05 9.39
CA VAL A 294 9.84 -8.11 9.05
C VAL A 294 9.46 -8.27 7.58
N TYR A 295 10.45 -8.38 6.70
CA TYR A 295 10.22 -8.65 5.30
C TYR A 295 9.45 -9.96 5.10
N GLN A 296 9.89 -11.05 5.74
CA GLN A 296 9.22 -12.34 5.62
C GLN A 296 7.78 -12.31 6.13
N ASP A 297 7.56 -11.61 7.22
CA ASP A 297 6.25 -11.49 7.85
C ASP A 297 5.25 -10.70 7.00
N LEU A 298 5.69 -9.64 6.34
CA LEU A 298 4.83 -8.81 5.49
C LEU A 298 4.74 -9.32 4.04
N SER A 299 5.82 -9.85 3.48
CA SER A 299 5.86 -10.27 2.07
C SER A 299 4.91 -11.44 1.76
N ALA A 300 4.57 -12.26 2.75
CA ALA A 300 3.55 -13.30 2.62
C ALA A 300 2.16 -12.74 2.27
N GLY A 301 1.91 -11.47 2.61
CA GLY A 301 0.67 -10.77 2.33
C GLY A 301 0.69 -9.90 1.06
N PHE A 302 1.76 -9.88 0.28
CA PHE A 302 1.81 -9.11 -0.97
C PHE A 302 0.92 -9.75 -2.05
N VAL A 303 0.27 -8.89 -2.84
CA VAL A 303 -0.54 -9.29 -3.99
C VAL A 303 -0.03 -8.54 -5.22
N ASP A 304 0.83 -9.20 -5.96
CA ASP A 304 1.49 -8.65 -7.16
C ASP A 304 0.89 -9.20 -8.47
N ASP A 305 -0.20 -9.96 -8.36
CA ASP A 305 -0.77 -10.73 -9.48
C ASP A 305 -1.57 -9.88 -10.49
N GLY A 306 -1.89 -8.62 -10.14
CA GLY A 306 -2.74 -7.71 -10.92
C GLY A 306 -2.02 -6.49 -11.48
N TRP A 307 -2.82 -5.60 -12.05
CA TRP A 307 -2.38 -4.25 -12.37
C TRP A 307 -2.25 -3.42 -11.09
N LYS A 308 -1.16 -2.72 -10.95
CA LYS A 308 -0.89 -1.85 -9.81
C LYS A 308 -0.46 -0.46 -10.26
N ASP A 309 -0.63 0.52 -9.38
CA ASP A 309 -0.04 1.85 -9.51
C ASP A 309 0.79 2.24 -8.29
N THR A 310 0.71 1.43 -7.24
CA THR A 310 1.45 1.61 -5.98
C THR A 310 2.09 0.28 -5.57
N VAL A 311 3.36 0.29 -5.19
CA VAL A 311 4.07 -0.92 -4.74
C VAL A 311 4.93 -0.62 -3.52
N LEU A 312 4.75 -1.40 -2.46
CA LEU A 312 5.58 -1.30 -1.26
C LEU A 312 6.98 -1.84 -1.54
N VAL A 313 7.99 -1.02 -1.24
CA VAL A 313 9.41 -1.37 -1.33
C VAL A 313 10.00 -1.38 0.09
N MET A 314 10.32 -2.57 0.57
CA MET A 314 10.83 -2.77 1.93
C MET A 314 12.29 -2.34 2.04
N PRO A 315 12.80 -2.04 3.26
CA PRO A 315 14.22 -1.78 3.47
C PRO A 315 15.10 -2.89 2.89
N GLY A 316 16.14 -2.52 2.15
CA GLY A 316 17.06 -3.46 1.48
C GLY A 316 16.49 -4.19 0.27
N GLU A 317 15.23 -3.99 -0.06
CA GLU A 317 14.56 -4.62 -1.19
C GLU A 317 14.78 -3.84 -2.50
N LYS A 318 14.77 -4.58 -3.61
CA LYS A 318 14.59 -4.02 -4.94
C LYS A 318 13.35 -4.59 -5.59
N VAL A 319 12.52 -3.73 -6.12
CA VAL A 319 11.30 -4.11 -6.85
C VAL A 319 11.41 -3.64 -8.29
N GLN A 320 11.25 -4.56 -9.23
CA GLN A 320 11.17 -4.22 -10.65
C GLN A 320 9.73 -4.29 -11.12
N VAL A 321 9.32 -3.28 -11.87
CA VAL A 321 7.99 -3.19 -12.49
C VAL A 321 8.12 -2.98 -13.99
N LEU A 322 7.18 -3.57 -14.75
CA LEU A 322 7.00 -3.32 -16.17
C LEU A 322 5.93 -2.25 -16.34
N VAL A 323 6.31 -1.12 -16.92
CA VAL A 323 5.44 0.05 -17.12
C VAL A 323 5.42 0.47 -18.58
N ARG A 324 4.21 0.62 -19.14
CA ARG A 324 4.01 1.09 -20.54
C ARG A 324 3.47 2.51 -20.54
N PHE A 325 4.11 3.37 -21.32
CA PHE A 325 3.75 4.79 -21.42
C PHE A 325 2.93 5.02 -22.69
N GLU A 326 1.67 4.61 -22.72
CA GLU A 326 0.88 4.57 -23.97
C GLU A 326 -0.23 5.61 -24.08
N ASN A 327 -0.67 6.21 -22.96
CA ASN A 327 -1.89 7.02 -22.99
C ASN A 327 -1.65 8.49 -23.34
N TYR A 328 -0.70 9.15 -22.69
CA TYR A 328 -0.54 10.60 -22.81
C TYR A 328 0.93 11.01 -22.77
N ALA A 329 1.29 11.95 -23.66
CA ALA A 329 2.53 12.71 -23.51
C ALA A 329 2.33 13.84 -22.49
N GLY A 330 3.37 14.17 -21.74
CA GLY A 330 3.29 15.21 -20.71
C GLY A 330 4.27 14.99 -19.57
N THR A 331 4.12 15.78 -18.52
CA THR A 331 4.88 15.63 -17.28
C THR A 331 3.96 15.06 -16.21
N PHE A 332 4.42 14.03 -15.54
CA PHE A 332 3.72 13.30 -14.50
C PHE A 332 4.62 13.16 -13.28
N LEU A 333 4.03 12.72 -12.15
CA LEU A 333 4.73 12.52 -10.90
C LEU A 333 4.97 11.02 -10.65
N TYR A 334 6.02 10.72 -9.89
CA TYR A 334 6.17 9.49 -9.14
C TYR A 334 6.74 9.81 -7.77
N HIS A 335 6.27 9.14 -6.74
CA HIS A 335 6.58 9.51 -5.37
C HIS A 335 6.39 8.35 -4.38
N CYS A 336 6.95 8.51 -3.20
CA CYS A 336 6.59 7.72 -2.04
C CYS A 336 5.19 8.12 -1.56
N HIS A 337 4.33 7.16 -1.29
CA HIS A 337 2.97 7.44 -0.79
C HIS A 337 2.90 7.50 0.75
N ASN A 338 4.03 7.48 1.45
CA ASN A 338 4.11 7.99 2.81
C ASN A 338 4.06 9.52 2.71
N LEU A 339 2.99 10.13 3.21
CA LEU A 339 2.70 11.54 3.00
C LEU A 339 3.80 12.46 3.52
N GLU A 340 4.39 12.14 4.67
CA GLU A 340 5.46 12.94 5.26
C GLU A 340 6.75 12.84 4.44
N HIS A 341 7.03 11.69 3.82
CA HIS A 341 8.18 11.52 2.92
C HIS A 341 7.96 12.27 1.60
N GLU A 342 6.75 12.20 1.04
CA GLU A 342 6.34 12.95 -0.15
C GLU A 342 6.52 14.45 0.07
N ASP A 343 5.93 14.98 1.16
CA ASP A 343 6.01 16.40 1.53
C ASP A 343 7.45 16.85 1.83
N ALA A 344 8.29 15.96 2.37
CA ALA A 344 9.70 16.21 2.62
C ALA A 344 10.59 16.11 1.35
N GLY A 345 10.00 15.80 0.19
CA GLY A 345 10.70 15.84 -1.10
C GLY A 345 10.89 14.49 -1.80
N MET A 346 10.38 13.36 -1.25
CA MET A 346 10.46 12.06 -1.93
C MET A 346 9.45 11.93 -3.06
N MET A 347 9.52 12.86 -3.97
CA MET A 347 8.70 12.98 -5.16
C MET A 347 9.54 13.52 -6.31
N ARG A 348 9.26 13.11 -7.54
CA ARG A 348 9.94 13.55 -8.74
C ARG A 348 8.97 13.65 -9.90
N ASN A 349 9.35 14.45 -10.89
CA ASN A 349 8.67 14.47 -12.18
C ASN A 349 9.31 13.45 -13.13
N TYR A 350 8.48 12.83 -13.98
CA TYR A 350 8.95 12.17 -15.19
C TYR A 350 8.23 12.74 -16.41
N LYS A 351 8.86 12.70 -17.56
CA LYS A 351 8.32 13.29 -18.79
C LYS A 351 8.16 12.21 -19.86
N VAL A 352 6.94 12.05 -20.32
CA VAL A 352 6.61 11.23 -21.50
C VAL A 352 6.71 12.12 -22.73
N GLN A 353 7.67 11.81 -23.62
CA GLN A 353 7.86 12.50 -24.90
C GLN A 353 7.09 11.72 -25.99
N GLY A 354 6.36 12.47 -26.83
CA GLY A 354 5.67 11.96 -28.00
C GLY A 354 6.57 11.85 -29.22
#